data_13e49fcfa0adf9a9b0ef775d610c1e3c
#
_entry.id   13e49fcfa0adf9a9b0ef775d610c1e3c
#
_cell.length_a   1.000
_cell.length_b   1.000
_cell.length_c   1.000
_cell.angle_alpha   90.00
_cell.angle_beta   90.00
_cell.angle_gamma   90.00
#
_symmetry.space_group_name_H-M   'P 1'
#
loop_
_entity.id
_entity.type
_entity.pdbx_description
1 polymer ?
#
loop_
_entity_poly.entity_id
_entity_poly.type
_entity_poly.pdbx_seq_one_letter_code
_entity_poly.pdbx_strand_id
1 'polypeptide(L)'
;MKTILIIEDDIVFSRSISNWLVKKGMKTECVATLANARKAIGQKEFDLILADLRLPDGNSTSLLKWMNEKYYSIPFLIMTNYGQVENAVTTMQLGAINYLSLI
;
A
#
# COMPACT_ATOMS: atom_id res chain seq x y z
N MET A 1 -13.35 -14.07 -2.34
CA MET A 1 -11.94 -13.91 -2.76
C MET A 1 -11.44 -12.55 -2.28
N LYS A 2 -10.29 -12.53 -1.62
CA LYS A 2 -9.71 -11.28 -1.14
C LYS A 2 -9.09 -10.49 -2.29
N THR A 3 -9.24 -9.16 -2.25
CA THR A 3 -8.68 -8.25 -3.25
C THR A 3 -7.65 -7.33 -2.58
N ILE A 4 -6.45 -7.28 -3.15
CA ILE A 4 -5.33 -6.55 -2.58
C ILE A 4 -4.88 -5.47 -3.56
N LEU A 5 -4.77 -4.24 -3.08
CA LEU A 5 -4.18 -3.14 -3.83
C LEU A 5 -2.68 -3.08 -3.52
N ILE A 6 -1.87 -3.14 -4.57
CA ILE A 6 -0.41 -3.05 -4.48
C ILE A 6 -0.01 -1.69 -5.04
N ILE A 7 0.66 -0.89 -4.21
CA ILE A 7 1.12 0.45 -4.59
C ILE A 7 2.64 0.43 -4.62
N GLU A 8 3.20 0.32 -5.83
CA GLU A 8 4.63 0.16 -6.05
C GLU A 8 5.00 0.63 -7.45
N ASP A 9 6.00 1.51 -7.57
CA ASP A 9 6.44 2.02 -8.87
C ASP A 9 7.46 1.11 -9.57
N ASP A 10 8.10 0.20 -8.85
CA ASP A 10 8.94 -0.84 -9.47
C ASP A 10 8.03 -1.93 -10.05
N ILE A 11 7.89 -1.93 -11.37
CA ILE A 11 6.96 -2.85 -12.06
C ILE A 11 7.37 -4.31 -11.86
N VAL A 12 8.66 -4.62 -11.86
CA VAL A 12 9.14 -5.98 -11.69
C VAL A 12 8.79 -6.50 -10.29
N PHE A 13 9.04 -5.70 -9.28
CA PHE A 13 8.74 -6.06 -7.89
C PHE A 13 7.24 -6.17 -7.67
N SER A 14 6.47 -5.23 -8.19
CA SER A 14 5.01 -5.23 -8.13
C SER A 14 4.42 -6.50 -8.74
N ARG A 15 4.90 -6.90 -9.91
CA ARG A 15 4.46 -8.14 -10.57
C ARG A 15 4.83 -9.38 -9.79
N SER A 16 6.00 -9.41 -9.18
CA SER A 16 6.43 -10.55 -8.36
C SER A 16 5.48 -10.76 -7.18
N ILE A 17 5.13 -9.68 -6.49
CA ILE A 17 4.19 -9.73 -5.37
C ILE A 17 2.81 -10.16 -5.86
N SER A 18 2.34 -9.55 -6.94
CA SER A 18 1.03 -9.86 -7.53
C SER A 18 0.93 -11.34 -7.92
N ASN A 19 1.94 -11.85 -8.62
CA ASN A 19 1.95 -13.25 -9.04
C ASN A 19 1.91 -14.21 -7.84
N TRP A 20 2.66 -13.89 -6.80
CA TRP A 20 2.67 -14.70 -5.59
C TRP A 20 1.30 -14.71 -4.91
N LEU A 21 0.65 -13.56 -4.80
CA LEU A 21 -0.67 -13.44 -4.20
C LEU A 21 -1.75 -14.12 -5.03
N VAL A 22 -1.68 -13.99 -6.36
CA VAL A 22 -2.62 -14.66 -7.27
C VAL A 22 -2.53 -16.18 -7.12
N LYS A 23 -1.32 -16.73 -6.97
CA LYS A 23 -1.13 -18.16 -6.71
C LYS A 23 -1.73 -18.60 -5.39
N LYS A 24 -1.88 -17.69 -4.43
CA LYS A 24 -2.54 -17.95 -3.14
C LYS A 24 -4.06 -17.78 -3.20
N GLY A 25 -4.63 -17.50 -4.37
CA GLY A 25 -6.06 -17.39 -4.56
C GLY A 25 -6.63 -15.98 -4.36
N MET A 26 -5.78 -14.96 -4.38
CA MET A 26 -6.20 -13.58 -4.18
C MET A 26 -6.29 -12.84 -5.51
N LYS A 27 -7.12 -11.80 -5.55
CA LYS A 27 -7.12 -10.83 -6.65
C LYS A 27 -6.21 -9.68 -6.31
N THR A 28 -5.54 -9.13 -7.31
CA THR A 28 -4.63 -7.99 -7.12
C THR A 28 -4.93 -6.89 -8.12
N GLU A 29 -4.67 -5.66 -7.69
CA GLU A 29 -4.60 -4.51 -8.58
C GLU A 29 -3.31 -3.78 -8.24
N CYS A 30 -2.53 -3.41 -9.26
CA CYS A 30 -1.25 -2.74 -9.09
C CYS A 30 -1.35 -1.31 -9.61
N VAL A 31 -0.92 -0.35 -8.81
CA VAL A 31 -0.80 1.05 -9.20
C VAL A 31 0.59 1.56 -8.83
N ALA A 32 1.06 2.59 -9.51
CA ALA A 32 2.44 3.05 -9.36
C ALA A 32 2.55 4.40 -8.65
N THR A 33 1.45 5.06 -8.35
CA THR A 33 1.43 6.41 -7.77
C THR A 33 0.36 6.53 -6.70
N LEU A 34 0.53 7.52 -5.83
CA LEU A 34 -0.49 7.85 -4.82
C LEU A 34 -1.78 8.34 -5.47
N ALA A 35 -1.67 9.12 -6.55
CA ALA A 35 -2.85 9.61 -7.27
C ALA A 35 -3.70 8.45 -7.79
N ASN A 36 -3.07 7.46 -8.42
CA ASN A 36 -3.79 6.29 -8.92
C ASN A 36 -4.31 5.41 -7.78
N ALA A 37 -3.60 5.36 -6.66
CA ALA A 37 -4.06 4.65 -5.47
C ALA A 37 -5.34 5.27 -4.92
N ARG A 38 -5.40 6.59 -4.77
CA ARG A 38 -6.62 7.29 -4.32
C ARG A 38 -7.79 7.02 -5.25
N LYS A 39 -7.54 7.03 -6.55
CA LYS A 39 -8.57 6.75 -7.55
C LYS A 39 -9.10 5.32 -7.42
N ALA A 40 -8.21 4.35 -7.28
CA ALA A 40 -8.60 2.95 -7.11
C ALA A 40 -9.41 2.74 -5.83
N ILE A 41 -8.98 3.31 -4.73
CA ILE A 41 -9.66 3.20 -3.43
C ILE A 41 -11.07 3.81 -3.49
N GLY A 42 -11.25 4.89 -4.24
CA GLY A 42 -12.55 5.52 -4.42
C GLY A 42 -13.51 4.76 -5.34
N GLN A 43 -13.01 3.86 -6.17
CA GLN A 43 -13.81 3.15 -7.17
C GLN A 43 -14.08 1.69 -6.83
N LYS A 44 -13.23 1.06 -6.02
CA LYS A 44 -13.32 -0.38 -5.71
C LYS A 44 -13.10 -0.62 -4.22
N GLU A 45 -13.54 -1.78 -3.76
CA GLU A 45 -13.29 -2.23 -2.40
C GLU A 45 -12.05 -3.13 -2.37
N PHE A 46 -11.19 -2.91 -1.38
CA PHE A 46 -9.99 -3.70 -1.14
C PHE A 46 -9.99 -4.25 0.28
N ASP A 47 -9.47 -5.46 0.43
CA ASP A 47 -9.34 -6.12 1.73
C ASP A 47 -8.01 -5.79 2.41
N LEU A 48 -7.02 -5.37 1.63
CA LEU A 48 -5.69 -5.02 2.13
C LEU A 48 -5.01 -4.09 1.13
N ILE A 49 -4.23 -3.16 1.64
CA ILE A 49 -3.33 -2.33 0.83
C ILE A 49 -1.90 -2.66 1.20
N LEU A 50 -1.11 -3.02 0.19
CA LEU A 50 0.34 -3.16 0.31
C LEU A 50 0.97 -1.98 -0.41
N ALA A 51 1.68 -1.13 0.31
CA ALA A 51 2.22 0.10 -0.25
C ALA A 51 3.71 0.26 0.04
N ASP A 52 4.47 0.64 -0.97
CA ASP A 52 5.81 1.15 -0.75
C ASP A 52 5.72 2.49 -0.01
N LEU A 53 6.70 2.78 0.84
CA LEU A 53 6.72 4.03 1.59
C LEU A 53 6.92 5.23 0.67
N ARG A 54 7.83 5.12 -0.29
CA ARG A 54 8.18 6.22 -1.20
C ARG A 54 7.72 5.91 -2.62
N LEU A 55 6.99 6.83 -3.19
CA LEU A 55 6.41 6.75 -4.52
C LEU A 55 6.80 8.01 -5.31
N PRO A 56 6.67 8.00 -6.65
CA PRO A 56 7.08 9.17 -7.45
C PRO A 56 6.41 10.47 -7.04
N ASP A 57 5.19 10.41 -6.54
CA ASP A 57 4.41 11.60 -6.18
C ASP A 57 4.24 11.77 -4.66
N GLY A 58 5.09 11.12 -3.87
CA GLY A 58 5.12 11.38 -2.43
C GLY A 58 5.30 10.16 -1.56
N ASN A 59 5.01 10.31 -0.28
CA ASN A 59 5.14 9.29 0.73
C ASN A 59 3.76 8.67 1.02
N SER A 60 3.68 7.35 1.15
CA SER A 60 2.41 6.66 1.38
C SER A 60 1.76 6.99 2.72
N THR A 61 2.47 7.62 3.65
CA THR A 61 1.85 8.15 4.88
C THR A 61 0.81 9.22 4.56
N SER A 62 1.00 9.99 3.47
CA SER A 62 0.01 10.96 3.02
C SER A 62 -1.27 10.30 2.53
N LEU A 63 -1.15 9.14 1.90
CA LEU A 63 -2.30 8.34 1.49
C LEU A 63 -3.07 7.83 2.71
N LEU A 64 -2.36 7.32 3.71
CA LEU A 64 -2.98 6.81 4.93
C LEU A 64 -3.71 7.94 5.68
N LYS A 65 -3.12 9.12 5.74
CA LYS A 65 -3.77 10.30 6.31
C LYS A 65 -5.05 10.66 5.55
N TRP A 66 -4.98 10.68 4.22
CA TRP A 66 -6.14 10.93 3.37
C TRP A 66 -7.24 9.90 3.61
N MET A 67 -6.87 8.63 3.75
CA MET A 67 -7.84 7.56 4.05
C MET A 67 -8.52 7.78 5.39
N ASN A 68 -7.76 8.17 6.42
CA ASN A 68 -8.32 8.48 7.73
C ASN A 68 -9.30 9.65 7.66
N GLU A 69 -8.98 10.69 6.91
CA GLU A 69 -9.85 11.85 6.72
C GLU A 69 -11.16 11.49 5.99
N LYS A 70 -11.12 10.47 5.13
CA LYS A 70 -12.28 10.00 4.38
C LYS A 70 -13.00 8.81 5.05
N TYR A 71 -12.56 8.43 6.24
CA TYR A 71 -13.14 7.32 7.03
C TYR A 71 -12.99 5.95 6.35
N TYR A 72 -12.00 5.77 5.49
CA TYR A 72 -11.65 4.43 5.02
C TYR A 72 -10.94 3.65 6.12
N SER A 73 -11.32 2.40 6.31
CA SER A 73 -10.71 1.53 7.33
C SER A 73 -10.12 0.26 6.74
N ILE A 74 -9.48 0.39 5.59
CA ILE A 74 -8.83 -0.73 4.92
C ILE A 74 -7.48 -1.02 5.61
N PRO A 75 -7.18 -2.26 5.98
CA PRO A 75 -5.88 -2.64 6.51
C PRO A 75 -4.74 -2.20 5.59
N PHE A 76 -3.69 -1.65 6.17
CA PHE A 76 -2.61 -1.02 5.43
C PHE A 76 -1.27 -1.56 5.91
N LEU A 77 -0.48 -2.13 4.99
CA LEU A 77 0.86 -2.66 5.27
C LEU A 77 1.88 -1.90 4.43
N ILE A 78 2.88 -1.34 5.10
CA ILE A 78 3.99 -0.66 4.43
C ILE A 78 5.09 -1.66 4.10
N MET A 79 5.49 -1.68 2.84
CA MET A 79 6.66 -2.41 2.34
C MET A 79 7.70 -1.38 1.92
N THR A 80 8.94 -1.51 2.39
CA THR A 80 9.94 -0.52 1.99
C THR A 80 11.36 -1.03 2.18
N ASN A 81 12.25 -0.52 1.34
CA ASN A 81 13.70 -0.65 1.49
C ASN A 81 14.29 0.53 2.26
N TYR A 82 13.48 1.48 2.65
CA TYR A 82 13.98 2.74 3.24
C TYR A 82 13.97 2.77 4.76
N GLY A 83 13.73 1.71 5.44
CA GLY A 83 13.84 1.44 6.85
C GLY A 83 14.04 2.59 7.84
N GLN A 84 13.37 3.73 7.68
CA GLN A 84 13.49 4.85 8.58
C GLN A 84 12.51 4.70 9.75
N VAL A 85 13.06 4.68 10.95
CA VAL A 85 12.28 4.47 12.17
C VAL A 85 11.19 5.54 12.35
N GLU A 86 11.50 6.79 12.05
CA GLU A 86 10.54 7.90 12.17
C GLU A 86 9.33 7.69 11.26
N ASN A 87 9.56 7.25 10.03
CA ASN A 87 8.48 6.94 9.10
C ASN A 87 7.63 5.76 9.57
N ALA A 88 8.27 4.74 10.14
CA ALA A 88 7.58 3.59 10.69
C ALA A 88 6.65 4.00 11.83
N VAL A 89 7.15 4.81 12.76
CA VAL A 89 6.35 5.30 13.89
C VAL A 89 5.17 6.14 13.39
N THR A 90 5.42 7.08 12.48
CA THR A 90 4.37 7.92 11.91
C THR A 90 3.30 7.08 11.21
N THR A 91 3.71 6.09 10.44
CA THR A 91 2.80 5.20 9.72
C THR A 91 1.93 4.41 10.68
N MET A 92 2.51 3.87 11.75
CA MET A 92 1.77 3.13 12.77
C MET A 92 0.78 4.04 13.52
N GLN A 93 1.16 5.27 13.82
CA GLN A 93 0.27 6.24 14.46
C GLN A 93 -0.92 6.61 13.58
N LEU A 94 -0.76 6.58 12.26
CA LEU A 94 -1.84 6.84 11.31
C LEU A 94 -2.75 5.64 11.09
N GLY A 95 -2.47 4.51 11.72
CA GLY A 95 -3.37 3.34 11.69
C GLY A 95 -2.92 2.21 10.79
N ALA A 96 -1.68 2.21 10.32
CA ALA A 96 -1.17 1.06 9.57
C ALA A 96 -1.09 -0.17 10.48
N ILE A 97 -1.44 -1.34 9.94
CA ILE A 97 -1.40 -2.59 10.69
C ILE A 97 0.04 -2.97 11.01
N ASN A 98 0.95 -2.80 10.06
CA ASN A 98 2.30 -3.26 10.20
C ASN A 98 3.24 -2.47 9.28
N TYR A 99 4.52 -2.57 9.57
CA TYR A 99 5.58 -1.95 8.80
C TYR A 99 6.60 -3.03 8.43
N LEU A 100 6.74 -3.31 7.15
CA LEU A 100 7.63 -4.35 6.65
C LEU A 100 8.83 -3.73 5.93
N SER A 101 10.03 -3.94 6.47
CA SER A 101 11.27 -3.56 5.80
C SER A 101 11.73 -4.68 4.89
N LEU A 102 12.15 -4.34 3.66
CA LEU A 102 12.62 -5.27 2.65
C LEU A 102 14.14 -5.26 2.48
N ILE A 103 14.84 -4.59 3.37
CA ILE A 103 16.31 -4.52 3.34
C ILE A 103 16.91 -5.84 3.76
#